data_4ae38f1d08ec5d66c5fda5c5b24966ec
#
_entry.id   4ae38f1d08ec5d66c5fda5c5b24966ec
#
_cell.length_a   1.000
_cell.length_b   1.000
_cell.length_c   1.000
_cell.angle_alpha   90.00
_cell.angle_beta   90.00
_cell.angle_gamma   90.00
#
_symmetry.space_group_name_H-M   'P 1'
#
loop_
_entity.id
_entity.type
_entity.pdbx_description
1 polymer ?
#
loop_
_entity_poly.entity_id
_entity_poly.type
_entity_poly.pdbx_seq_one_letter_code
_entity_poly.pdbx_strand_id
1 'polypeptide(L)'
;LSMSALVLITIVNILGVKKVKAIQTPVLFVTLTMLIITCVAAFFVDGFDGGRPFRAAFDTDLWTLAETSAFVFVAYAGVTKVAAIGGEVKDPEKNLPAGMLLSLLIATILYSAIAYLMMAAIPGVWWEVDGKVVEDPIYVFAKEVVGTEFGIVAAIISVLAMISMALAGILASSRFLYAMGQDKLLPPALERVHEKYETPHWPIIVTGVAWVWLFSSYHSKTSLN
;
A
#
# COMPACT_ATOMS: atom_id res chain seq x y z
N LEU A 1 -19.74 1.67 4.44
CA LEU A 1 -18.99 1.16 3.27
C LEU A 1 -17.64 0.54 3.68
N SER A 2 -16.82 1.24 4.47
CA SER A 2 -15.47 0.75 4.86
C SER A 2 -15.50 -0.50 5.74
N MET A 3 -16.46 -0.60 6.68
CA MET A 3 -16.61 -1.80 7.53
C MET A 3 -17.04 -3.03 6.71
N SER A 4 -17.95 -2.88 5.77
CA SER A 4 -18.36 -3.98 4.88
C SER A 4 -17.20 -4.47 4.00
N ALA A 5 -16.36 -3.55 3.52
CA ALA A 5 -15.15 -3.89 2.79
C ALA A 5 -14.16 -4.70 3.64
N LEU A 6 -13.91 -4.30 4.91
CA LEU A 6 -13.03 -5.05 5.83
C LEU A 6 -13.54 -6.46 6.12
N VAL A 7 -14.85 -6.64 6.29
CA VAL A 7 -15.46 -7.97 6.47
C VAL A 7 -15.24 -8.82 5.22
N LEU A 8 -15.47 -8.27 4.04
CA LEU A 8 -15.29 -8.98 2.77
C LEU A 8 -13.82 -9.37 2.55
N ILE A 9 -12.89 -8.46 2.85
CA ILE A 9 -11.44 -8.71 2.81
C ILE A 9 -11.05 -9.85 3.76
N THR A 10 -11.61 -9.87 4.97
CA THR A 10 -11.37 -10.94 5.95
C THR A 10 -11.88 -12.28 5.42
N ILE A 11 -13.07 -12.33 4.83
CA ILE A 11 -13.63 -13.53 4.21
C ILE A 11 -12.72 -14.03 3.07
N VAL A 12 -12.24 -13.16 2.20
CA VAL A 12 -11.32 -13.53 1.11
C VAL A 12 -10.02 -14.15 1.66
N ASN A 13 -9.49 -13.60 2.75
CA ASN A 13 -8.30 -14.17 3.41
C ASN A 13 -8.56 -15.58 3.98
N ILE A 14 -9.75 -15.84 4.52
CA ILE A 14 -10.15 -17.17 5.00
C ILE A 14 -10.17 -18.18 3.83
N LEU A 15 -10.58 -17.77 2.62
CA LEU A 15 -10.65 -18.63 1.44
C LEU A 15 -9.28 -19.08 0.90
N GLY A 16 -8.20 -18.52 1.43
CA GLY A 16 -6.83 -18.99 1.21
C GLY A 16 -5.93 -18.08 0.39
N VAL A 17 -4.63 -18.25 0.61
CA VAL A 17 -3.55 -17.46 0.00
C VAL A 17 -3.62 -17.46 -1.53
N LYS A 18 -4.02 -18.59 -2.15
CA LYS A 18 -4.18 -18.72 -3.60
C LYS A 18 -5.22 -17.73 -4.15
N LYS A 19 -6.33 -17.51 -3.42
CA LYS A 19 -7.38 -16.53 -3.80
C LYS A 19 -6.90 -15.10 -3.63
N VAL A 20 -6.21 -14.80 -2.53
CA VAL A 20 -5.60 -13.49 -2.29
C VAL A 20 -4.63 -13.15 -3.43
N LYS A 21 -3.71 -14.06 -3.76
CA LYS A 21 -2.75 -13.88 -4.86
C LYS A 21 -3.45 -13.67 -6.22
N ALA A 22 -4.52 -14.41 -6.50
CA ALA A 22 -5.26 -14.29 -7.76
C ALA A 22 -5.92 -12.90 -7.93
N ILE A 23 -6.28 -12.24 -6.83
CA ILE A 23 -6.82 -10.87 -6.85
C ILE A 23 -5.68 -9.84 -6.92
N GLN A 24 -4.64 -10.01 -6.12
CA GLN A 24 -3.55 -9.03 -6.01
C GLN A 24 -2.70 -8.92 -7.27
N THR A 25 -2.41 -10.04 -7.94
CA THR A 25 -1.53 -10.05 -9.10
C THR A 25 -2.05 -9.18 -10.28
N PRO A 26 -3.32 -9.33 -10.72
CA PRO A 26 -3.88 -8.46 -11.75
C PRO A 26 -3.92 -6.98 -11.34
N VAL A 27 -4.33 -6.69 -10.09
CA VAL A 27 -4.37 -5.31 -9.58
C VAL A 27 -2.98 -4.68 -9.63
N LEU A 28 -1.94 -5.41 -9.23
CA LEU A 28 -0.56 -4.93 -9.31
C LEU A 28 -0.15 -4.55 -10.74
N PHE A 29 -0.40 -5.44 -11.71
CA PHE A 29 -0.03 -5.18 -13.11
C PHE A 29 -0.81 -4.00 -13.69
N VAL A 30 -2.10 -3.89 -13.41
CA VAL A 30 -2.93 -2.76 -13.87
C VAL A 30 -2.44 -1.45 -13.24
N THR A 31 -2.16 -1.44 -11.94
CA THR A 31 -1.63 -0.26 -11.24
C THR A 31 -0.28 0.18 -11.79
N LEU A 32 0.66 -0.77 -11.97
CA LEU A 32 1.97 -0.46 -12.54
C LEU A 32 1.87 0.08 -13.97
N THR A 33 1.02 -0.53 -14.80
CA THR A 33 0.80 -0.08 -16.18
C THR A 33 0.24 1.34 -16.20
N MET A 34 -0.77 1.62 -15.38
CA MET A 34 -1.35 2.96 -15.24
C MET A 34 -0.29 3.99 -14.80
N LEU A 35 0.51 3.67 -13.79
CA LEU A 35 1.57 4.56 -13.30
C LEU A 35 2.64 4.80 -14.38
N ILE A 36 3.06 3.78 -15.12
CA ILE A 36 4.02 3.92 -16.22
C ILE A 36 3.46 4.83 -17.31
N ILE A 37 2.20 4.63 -17.72
CA ILE A 37 1.55 5.49 -18.71
C ILE A 37 1.54 6.94 -18.24
N THR A 38 1.13 7.20 -16.99
CA THR A 38 1.11 8.55 -16.42
C THR A 38 2.51 9.16 -16.36
N CYS A 39 3.51 8.40 -15.94
CA CYS A 39 4.90 8.85 -15.90
C CYS A 39 5.45 9.20 -17.28
N VAL A 40 5.15 8.38 -18.28
CA VAL A 40 5.57 8.67 -19.67
C VAL A 40 4.86 9.91 -20.21
N ALA A 41 3.56 10.02 -19.98
CA ALA A 41 2.78 11.17 -20.42
C ALA A 41 3.23 12.48 -19.75
N ALA A 42 3.73 12.42 -18.52
CA ALA A 42 4.22 13.60 -17.78
C ALA A 42 5.35 14.36 -18.50
N PHE A 43 6.16 13.68 -19.31
CA PHE A 43 7.22 14.33 -20.11
C PHE A 43 6.66 15.16 -21.28
N PHE A 44 5.42 14.94 -21.67
CA PHE A 44 4.79 15.62 -22.81
C PHE A 44 3.82 16.73 -22.39
N VAL A 45 3.74 17.01 -21.09
CA VAL A 45 2.86 18.08 -20.56
C VAL A 45 3.47 19.44 -20.83
N ASP A 46 2.63 20.39 -21.29
CA ASP A 46 3.02 21.77 -21.44
C ASP A 46 3.43 22.39 -20.09
N GLY A 47 4.64 22.98 -20.04
CA GLY A 47 5.17 23.54 -18.80
C GLY A 47 5.94 22.56 -17.91
N PHE A 48 6.30 21.37 -18.44
CA PHE A 48 7.22 20.45 -17.76
C PHE A 48 8.56 21.15 -17.47
N ASP A 49 8.94 21.19 -16.19
CA ASP A 49 10.19 21.77 -15.72
C ASP A 49 10.96 20.79 -14.84
N GLY A 50 11.87 20.06 -15.45
CA GLY A 50 12.73 19.08 -14.75
C GLY A 50 13.68 19.68 -13.70
N GLY A 51 13.89 21.01 -13.69
CA GLY A 51 14.68 21.69 -12.67
C GLY A 51 13.90 22.04 -11.40
N ARG A 52 12.57 22.07 -11.47
CA ARG A 52 11.70 22.46 -10.35
C ARG A 52 11.87 21.60 -9.11
N PRO A 53 11.90 20.24 -9.19
CA PRO A 53 12.11 19.39 -8.02
C PRO A 53 13.45 19.66 -7.31
N PHE A 54 14.50 19.89 -8.08
CA PHE A 54 15.82 20.19 -7.52
C PHE A 54 15.85 21.56 -6.80
N ARG A 55 15.26 22.60 -7.39
CA ARG A 55 15.16 23.91 -6.73
C ARG A 55 14.41 23.81 -5.41
N ALA A 56 13.25 23.11 -5.40
CA ALA A 56 12.49 22.91 -4.18
C ALA A 56 13.27 22.13 -3.10
N ALA A 57 14.05 21.13 -3.50
CA ALA A 57 14.85 20.34 -2.57
C ALA A 57 15.97 21.17 -1.89
N PHE A 58 16.58 22.10 -2.61
CA PHE A 58 17.63 22.99 -2.06
C PHE A 58 17.06 24.11 -1.17
N ASP A 59 15.80 24.48 -1.34
CA ASP A 59 15.12 25.50 -0.54
C ASP A 59 14.52 24.92 0.77
N THR A 60 14.59 23.60 0.95
CA THR A 60 14.01 22.89 2.11
C THR A 60 15.02 22.85 3.27
N ASP A 61 14.57 23.17 4.48
CA ASP A 61 15.39 23.05 5.68
C ASP A 61 15.56 21.58 6.14
N LEU A 62 16.62 21.34 6.93
CA LEU A 62 16.95 19.99 7.41
C LEU A 62 15.86 19.36 8.28
N TRP A 63 15.08 20.16 9.00
CA TRP A 63 14.02 19.65 9.86
C TRP A 63 12.86 19.10 9.03
N THR A 64 12.38 19.84 8.07
CA THR A 64 11.36 19.41 7.10
C THR A 64 11.81 18.17 6.32
N LEU A 65 13.10 18.09 5.96
CA LEU A 65 13.66 16.91 5.33
C LEU A 65 13.60 15.69 6.24
N ALA A 66 13.91 15.85 7.54
CA ALA A 66 13.84 14.75 8.51
C ALA A 66 12.41 14.28 8.75
N GLU A 67 11.45 15.19 8.88
CA GLU A 67 10.01 14.87 9.00
C GLU A 67 9.51 14.11 7.75
N THR A 68 9.82 14.61 6.57
CA THR A 68 9.45 13.97 5.31
C THR A 68 10.05 12.56 5.20
N SER A 69 11.32 12.39 5.59
CA SER A 69 11.99 11.10 5.61
C SER A 69 11.30 10.11 6.55
N ALA A 70 10.81 10.56 7.71
CA ALA A 70 10.05 9.73 8.63
C ALA A 70 8.70 9.28 8.02
N PHE A 71 8.00 10.15 7.31
CA PHE A 71 6.78 9.77 6.58
C PHE A 71 7.07 8.78 5.45
N VAL A 72 8.09 9.01 4.66
CA VAL A 72 8.51 8.10 3.58
C VAL A 72 8.89 6.74 4.11
N PHE A 73 9.54 6.64 5.27
CA PHE A 73 9.87 5.38 5.92
C PHE A 73 8.63 4.51 6.15
N VAL A 74 7.50 5.08 6.53
CA VAL A 74 6.24 4.35 6.73
C VAL A 74 5.76 3.66 5.43
N ALA A 75 6.00 4.27 4.27
CA ALA A 75 5.64 3.69 2.97
C ALA A 75 6.41 2.38 2.69
N TYR A 76 7.60 2.20 3.26
CA TYR A 76 8.42 0.99 3.13
C TYR A 76 8.15 -0.07 4.19
N ALA A 77 7.32 0.19 5.19
CA ALA A 77 7.03 -0.74 6.30
C ALA A 77 6.44 -2.10 5.85
N GLY A 78 5.92 -2.16 4.62
CA GLY A 78 5.40 -3.39 4.01
C GLY A 78 6.46 -4.42 3.62
N VAL A 79 7.70 -4.00 3.36
CA VAL A 79 8.78 -4.87 2.85
C VAL A 79 9.13 -5.98 3.86
N THR A 80 9.18 -5.66 5.14
CA THR A 80 9.50 -6.63 6.21
C THR A 80 8.38 -7.64 6.46
N LYS A 81 7.14 -7.34 6.06
CA LYS A 81 5.99 -8.24 6.23
C LYS A 81 6.11 -9.54 5.40
N VAL A 82 6.94 -9.52 4.35
CA VAL A 82 7.24 -10.72 3.55
C VAL A 82 7.87 -11.82 4.41
N ALA A 83 8.62 -11.48 5.46
CA ALA A 83 9.18 -12.45 6.39
C ALA A 83 8.11 -13.31 7.08
N ALA A 84 6.90 -12.77 7.31
CA ALA A 84 5.80 -13.50 7.94
C ALA A 84 5.28 -14.70 7.13
N ILE A 85 5.52 -14.72 5.82
CA ILE A 85 5.17 -15.82 4.92
C ILE A 85 6.37 -16.69 4.55
N GLY A 86 7.48 -16.56 5.26
CA GLY A 86 8.74 -17.27 5.00
C GLY A 86 8.61 -18.78 4.90
N GLY A 87 7.75 -19.38 5.73
CA GLY A 87 7.46 -20.81 5.69
C GLY A 87 6.75 -21.29 4.41
N GLU A 88 6.20 -20.40 3.60
CA GLU A 88 5.53 -20.70 2.33
C GLU A 88 6.43 -20.45 1.10
N VAL A 89 7.63 -19.89 1.34
CA VAL A 89 8.57 -19.54 0.27
C VAL A 89 9.54 -20.70 0.02
N LYS A 90 9.74 -21.04 -1.25
CA LYS A 90 10.75 -22.03 -1.64
C LYS A 90 12.16 -21.44 -1.43
N ASP A 91 13.06 -22.22 -0.83
CA ASP A 91 14.44 -21.83 -0.50
C ASP A 91 14.49 -20.45 0.22
N PRO A 92 13.84 -20.30 1.40
CA PRO A 92 13.60 -19.01 2.04
C PRO A 92 14.89 -18.26 2.38
N GLU A 93 15.97 -18.96 2.74
CA GLU A 93 17.26 -18.34 3.07
C GLU A 93 17.84 -17.49 1.94
N LYS A 94 17.56 -17.84 0.68
CA LYS A 94 18.02 -17.10 -0.50
C LYS A 94 16.94 -16.18 -1.06
N ASN A 95 15.71 -16.69 -1.19
CA ASN A 95 14.66 -15.99 -1.90
C ASN A 95 14.00 -14.88 -1.08
N LEU A 96 13.96 -14.99 0.25
CA LEU A 96 13.43 -13.91 1.09
C LEU A 96 14.31 -12.66 1.05
N PRO A 97 15.62 -12.73 1.38
CA PRO A 97 16.46 -11.53 1.31
C PRO A 97 16.52 -10.93 -0.09
N ALA A 98 16.65 -11.75 -1.12
CA ALA A 98 16.68 -11.29 -2.50
C ALA A 98 15.36 -10.60 -2.91
N GLY A 99 14.21 -11.19 -2.55
CA GLY A 99 12.90 -10.62 -2.82
C GLY A 99 12.67 -9.31 -2.07
N MET A 100 13.08 -9.22 -0.81
CA MET A 100 12.96 -8.00 -0.01
C MET A 100 13.83 -6.87 -0.58
N LEU A 101 15.09 -7.14 -0.91
CA LEU A 101 16.00 -6.14 -1.48
C LEU A 101 15.55 -5.69 -2.86
N LEU A 102 15.10 -6.61 -3.71
CA LEU A 102 14.62 -6.28 -5.04
C LEU A 102 13.32 -5.46 -4.98
N SER A 103 12.39 -5.82 -4.10
CA SER A 103 11.16 -5.05 -3.92
C SER A 103 11.43 -3.65 -3.37
N LEU A 104 12.38 -3.51 -2.44
CA LEU A 104 12.81 -2.23 -1.91
C LEU A 104 13.43 -1.36 -3.02
N LEU A 105 14.32 -1.92 -3.84
CA LEU A 105 14.95 -1.22 -4.95
C LEU A 105 13.90 -0.72 -5.97
N ILE A 106 12.99 -1.61 -6.39
CA ILE A 106 11.93 -1.26 -7.34
C ILE A 106 11.01 -0.18 -6.76
N ALA A 107 10.59 -0.33 -5.50
CA ALA A 107 9.74 0.67 -4.84
C ALA A 107 10.45 2.03 -4.74
N THR A 108 11.72 2.06 -4.39
CA THR A 108 12.51 3.29 -4.32
C THR A 108 12.58 4.00 -5.67
N ILE A 109 12.87 3.27 -6.74
CA ILE A 109 12.92 3.84 -8.09
C ILE A 109 11.54 4.39 -8.48
N LEU A 110 10.47 3.63 -8.27
CA LEU A 110 9.11 4.05 -8.62
C LEU A 110 8.67 5.27 -7.82
N TYR A 111 8.84 5.27 -6.50
CA TYR A 111 8.44 6.39 -5.65
C TYR A 111 9.21 7.67 -6.00
N SER A 112 10.53 7.56 -6.19
CA SER A 112 11.36 8.69 -6.58
C SER A 112 10.97 9.24 -7.95
N ALA A 113 10.71 8.37 -8.93
CA ALA A 113 10.29 8.77 -10.26
C ALA A 113 8.92 9.46 -10.25
N ILE A 114 7.95 8.91 -9.55
CA ILE A 114 6.60 9.49 -9.45
C ILE A 114 6.65 10.83 -8.75
N ALA A 115 7.31 10.94 -7.60
CA ALA A 115 7.43 12.19 -6.84
C ALA A 115 8.13 13.28 -7.68
N TYR A 116 9.23 12.92 -8.36
CA TYR A 116 9.93 13.82 -9.26
C TYR A 116 9.04 14.32 -10.40
N LEU A 117 8.34 13.41 -11.08
CA LEU A 117 7.49 13.74 -12.22
C LEU A 117 6.27 14.56 -11.82
N MET A 118 5.65 14.27 -10.67
CA MET A 118 4.56 15.07 -10.14
C MET A 118 4.97 16.52 -9.93
N MET A 119 6.13 16.77 -9.31
CA MET A 119 6.65 18.12 -9.11
C MET A 119 7.11 18.78 -10.39
N ALA A 120 7.65 18.02 -11.36
CA ALA A 120 8.11 18.56 -12.62
C ALA A 120 6.96 18.93 -13.58
N ALA A 121 5.90 18.12 -13.60
CA ALA A 121 4.78 18.28 -14.54
C ALA A 121 3.69 19.24 -14.04
N ILE A 122 3.41 19.27 -12.72
CA ILE A 122 2.33 20.09 -12.18
C ILE A 122 2.89 21.37 -11.56
N PRO A 123 2.58 22.56 -12.11
CA PRO A 123 3.02 23.83 -11.56
C PRO A 123 2.24 24.22 -10.32
N GLY A 124 2.89 24.98 -9.42
CA GLY A 124 2.25 25.55 -8.23
C GLY A 124 2.12 24.58 -7.06
N VAL A 125 1.31 24.98 -6.08
CA VAL A 125 1.00 24.21 -4.88
C VAL A 125 -0.25 23.36 -5.18
N TRP A 126 -0.06 22.19 -5.76
CA TRP A 126 -1.15 21.29 -6.14
C TRP A 126 -1.57 20.32 -5.02
N TRP A 127 -0.73 20.19 -4.00
CA TRP A 127 -0.99 19.29 -2.85
C TRP A 127 -1.89 19.91 -1.78
N GLU A 128 -2.27 21.16 -1.94
CA GLU A 128 -3.17 21.88 -1.04
C GLU A 128 -4.19 22.69 -1.86
N VAL A 129 -5.48 22.47 -1.60
CA VAL A 129 -6.58 23.20 -2.20
C VAL A 129 -7.46 23.73 -1.07
N ASP A 130 -7.69 25.05 -1.04
CA ASP A 130 -8.51 25.73 -0.01
C ASP A 130 -8.08 25.41 1.44
N GLY A 131 -6.77 25.32 1.70
CA GLY A 131 -6.21 25.03 3.03
C GLY A 131 -6.36 23.55 3.45
N LYS A 132 -6.72 22.66 2.53
CA LYS A 132 -6.80 21.23 2.78
C LYS A 132 -5.81 20.47 1.92
N VAL A 133 -5.13 19.51 2.53
CA VAL A 133 -4.22 18.60 1.81
C VAL A 133 -5.04 17.72 0.85
N VAL A 134 -4.54 17.58 -0.37
CA VAL A 134 -5.13 16.70 -1.38
C VAL A 134 -5.00 15.24 -0.93
N GLU A 135 -6.12 14.56 -0.77
CA GLU A 135 -6.16 13.17 -0.27
C GLU A 135 -5.87 12.13 -1.36
N ASP A 136 -5.98 12.51 -2.64
CA ASP A 136 -5.86 11.62 -3.80
C ASP A 136 -4.83 12.14 -4.84
N PRO A 137 -3.54 12.24 -4.47
CA PRO A 137 -2.51 12.81 -5.32
C PRO A 137 -2.34 12.09 -6.66
N ILE A 138 -2.58 10.78 -6.72
CA ILE A 138 -2.48 10.00 -7.97
C ILE A 138 -3.61 10.36 -8.95
N TYR A 139 -4.81 10.63 -8.43
CA TYR A 139 -5.90 11.15 -9.26
C TYR A 139 -5.53 12.50 -9.88
N VAL A 140 -5.05 13.43 -9.06
CA VAL A 140 -4.65 14.77 -9.52
C VAL A 140 -3.55 14.66 -10.56
N PHE A 141 -2.53 13.85 -10.31
CA PHE A 141 -1.44 13.64 -11.26
C PHE A 141 -1.93 13.09 -12.58
N ALA A 142 -2.72 12.03 -12.55
CA ALA A 142 -3.26 11.42 -13.76
C ALA A 142 -4.19 12.36 -14.54
N LYS A 143 -5.01 13.15 -13.82
CA LYS A 143 -5.93 14.14 -14.39
C LYS A 143 -5.18 15.28 -15.08
N GLU A 144 -4.20 15.87 -14.42
CA GLU A 144 -3.44 17.02 -14.95
C GLU A 144 -2.55 16.62 -16.13
N VAL A 145 -2.03 15.39 -16.12
CA VAL A 145 -1.10 14.89 -17.14
C VAL A 145 -1.80 14.30 -18.37
N VAL A 146 -2.85 13.52 -18.17
CA VAL A 146 -3.51 12.77 -19.27
C VAL A 146 -4.92 13.29 -19.55
N GLY A 147 -5.61 13.79 -18.51
CA GLY A 147 -6.96 14.31 -18.61
C GLY A 147 -7.95 13.70 -17.63
N THR A 148 -9.12 14.33 -17.48
CA THR A 148 -10.11 14.01 -16.43
C THR A 148 -10.60 12.56 -16.50
N GLU A 149 -10.88 12.03 -17.68
CA GLU A 149 -11.36 10.65 -17.85
C GLU A 149 -10.33 9.63 -17.34
N PHE A 150 -9.06 9.84 -17.67
CA PHE A 150 -7.98 8.98 -17.20
C PHE A 150 -7.77 9.13 -15.69
N GLY A 151 -7.92 10.34 -15.15
CA GLY A 151 -7.90 10.58 -13.71
C GLY A 151 -8.95 9.74 -12.96
N ILE A 152 -10.19 9.68 -13.45
CA ILE A 152 -11.25 8.85 -12.86
C ILE A 152 -10.85 7.36 -12.88
N VAL A 153 -10.30 6.87 -13.99
CA VAL A 153 -9.80 5.50 -14.08
C VAL A 153 -8.67 5.26 -13.06
N ALA A 154 -7.75 6.21 -12.93
CA ALA A 154 -6.67 6.15 -11.95
C ALA A 154 -7.20 6.10 -10.50
N ALA A 155 -8.23 6.88 -10.17
CA ALA A 155 -8.87 6.85 -8.86
C ALA A 155 -9.48 5.46 -8.56
N ILE A 156 -10.19 4.87 -9.51
CA ILE A 156 -10.77 3.53 -9.36
C ILE A 156 -9.66 2.48 -9.13
N ILE A 157 -8.59 2.53 -9.93
CA ILE A 157 -7.45 1.63 -9.79
C ILE A 157 -6.76 1.82 -8.43
N SER A 158 -6.63 3.05 -7.95
CA SER A 158 -6.07 3.37 -6.62
C SER A 158 -6.89 2.76 -5.49
N VAL A 159 -8.22 2.82 -5.56
CA VAL A 159 -9.11 2.16 -4.58
C VAL A 159 -8.91 0.64 -4.60
N LEU A 160 -8.80 0.02 -5.79
CA LEU A 160 -8.51 -1.41 -5.91
C LEU A 160 -7.13 -1.77 -5.34
N ALA A 161 -6.13 -0.92 -5.53
CA ALA A 161 -4.80 -1.08 -4.95
C ALA A 161 -4.83 -0.99 -3.41
N MET A 162 -5.63 -0.06 -2.83
CA MET A 162 -5.83 0.03 -1.37
C MET A 162 -6.50 -1.23 -0.81
N ILE A 163 -7.51 -1.79 -1.49
CA ILE A 163 -8.14 -3.06 -1.11
C ILE A 163 -7.11 -4.19 -1.16
N SER A 164 -6.28 -4.24 -2.20
CA SER A 164 -5.19 -5.22 -2.34
C SER A 164 -4.17 -5.11 -1.20
N MET A 165 -3.82 -3.88 -0.79
CA MET A 165 -2.93 -3.63 0.35
C MET A 165 -3.55 -4.12 1.67
N ALA A 166 -4.85 -3.90 1.89
CA ALA A 166 -5.55 -4.39 3.07
C ALA A 166 -5.62 -5.93 3.11
N LEU A 167 -5.81 -6.59 1.96
CA LEU A 167 -5.72 -8.06 1.84
C LEU A 167 -4.35 -8.58 2.28
N ALA A 168 -3.26 -7.95 1.81
CA ALA A 168 -1.89 -8.30 2.21
C ALA A 168 -1.64 -8.04 3.70
N GLY A 169 -2.19 -6.95 4.23
CA GLY A 169 -2.07 -6.58 5.64
C GLY A 169 -2.66 -7.63 6.58
N ILE A 170 -3.89 -8.07 6.32
CA ILE A 170 -4.56 -9.11 7.12
C ILE A 170 -3.83 -10.45 6.97
N LEU A 171 -3.40 -10.80 5.74
CA LEU A 171 -2.63 -12.01 5.50
C LEU A 171 -1.36 -12.05 6.35
N ALA A 172 -0.52 -11.02 6.28
CA ALA A 172 0.74 -10.95 7.00
C ALA A 172 0.51 -10.94 8.52
N SER A 173 -0.41 -10.11 9.03
CA SER A 173 -0.69 -10.02 10.47
C SER A 173 -1.21 -11.33 11.05
N SER A 174 -2.06 -12.05 10.31
CA SER A 174 -2.54 -13.36 10.75
C SER A 174 -1.43 -14.42 10.81
N ARG A 175 -0.40 -14.33 9.96
CA ARG A 175 0.75 -15.24 9.99
C ARG A 175 1.63 -15.02 11.22
N PHE A 176 1.78 -13.78 11.71
CA PHE A 176 2.47 -13.54 12.97
C PHE A 176 1.75 -14.20 14.15
N LEU A 177 0.43 -14.06 14.25
CA LEU A 177 -0.35 -14.71 15.30
C LEU A 177 -0.26 -16.24 15.23
N TYR A 178 -0.27 -16.78 14.02
CA TYR A 178 -0.11 -18.22 13.77
C TYR A 178 1.28 -18.72 14.24
N ALA A 179 2.36 -18.03 13.87
CA ALA A 179 3.70 -18.37 14.28
C ALA A 179 3.87 -18.32 15.83
N MET A 180 3.34 -17.28 16.46
CA MET A 180 3.34 -17.17 17.94
C MET A 180 2.50 -18.30 18.59
N GLY A 181 1.44 -18.79 17.94
CA GLY A 181 0.70 -19.97 18.39
C GLY A 181 1.55 -21.24 18.33
N GLN A 182 2.30 -21.44 17.24
CA GLN A 182 3.21 -22.57 17.07
C GLN A 182 4.34 -22.57 18.11
N ASP A 183 4.86 -21.38 18.45
CA ASP A 183 5.87 -21.21 19.49
C ASP A 183 5.31 -21.29 20.93
N LYS A 184 4.02 -21.66 21.08
CA LYS A 184 3.29 -21.79 22.36
C LYS A 184 3.25 -20.49 23.18
N LEU A 185 3.42 -19.34 22.54
CA LEU A 185 3.31 -18.02 23.17
C LEU A 185 1.84 -17.55 23.25
N LEU A 186 0.95 -18.15 22.45
CA LEU A 186 -0.47 -17.85 22.39
C LEU A 186 -1.30 -19.15 22.53
N PRO A 187 -2.62 -19.03 22.79
CA PRO A 187 -3.50 -20.19 22.95
C PRO A 187 -3.44 -21.17 21.75
N PRO A 188 -3.51 -22.50 21.98
CA PRO A 188 -3.40 -23.52 20.92
C PRO A 188 -4.44 -23.43 19.79
N ALA A 189 -5.51 -22.68 20.00
CA ALA A 189 -6.52 -22.43 18.97
C ALA A 189 -5.93 -21.68 17.76
N LEU A 190 -4.88 -20.85 17.95
CA LEU A 190 -4.25 -20.03 16.93
C LEU A 190 -3.26 -20.81 16.06
N GLU A 191 -2.80 -21.99 16.48
CA GLU A 191 -1.94 -22.87 15.68
C GLU A 191 -2.73 -23.81 14.73
N ARG A 192 -4.08 -23.84 14.84
CA ARG A 192 -4.90 -24.72 14.03
C ARG A 192 -5.07 -24.19 12.62
N VAL A 193 -4.72 -25.05 11.64
CA VAL A 193 -4.95 -24.80 10.21
C VAL A 193 -6.20 -25.55 9.78
N HIS A 194 -7.05 -24.91 8.98
CA HIS A 194 -8.26 -25.53 8.46
C HIS A 194 -7.92 -26.45 7.28
N GLU A 195 -8.31 -27.72 7.35
CA GLU A 195 -7.93 -28.78 6.40
C GLU A 195 -8.27 -28.45 4.93
N LYS A 196 -9.43 -27.84 4.67
CA LYS A 196 -9.92 -27.55 3.31
C LYS A 196 -9.25 -26.34 2.66
N TYR A 197 -8.93 -25.29 3.45
CA TYR A 197 -8.44 -24.01 2.94
C TYR A 197 -6.95 -23.79 3.19
N GLU A 198 -6.33 -24.69 3.95
CA GLU A 198 -4.91 -24.61 4.32
C GLU A 198 -4.53 -23.25 4.95
N THR A 199 -5.49 -22.66 5.69
CA THR A 199 -5.33 -21.33 6.30
C THR A 199 -5.61 -21.37 7.81
N PRO A 200 -4.87 -20.60 8.62
CA PRO A 200 -5.13 -20.47 10.04
C PRO A 200 -6.33 -19.55 10.29
N HIS A 201 -7.53 -20.09 10.28
CA HIS A 201 -8.79 -19.31 10.36
C HIS A 201 -8.87 -18.43 11.59
N TRP A 202 -8.51 -18.95 12.77
CA TRP A 202 -8.57 -18.18 14.01
C TRP A 202 -7.68 -16.94 14.00
N PRO A 203 -6.40 -17.01 13.63
CA PRO A 203 -5.56 -15.83 13.43
C PRO A 203 -6.15 -14.80 12.46
N ILE A 204 -6.73 -15.26 11.33
CA ILE A 204 -7.35 -14.35 10.34
C ILE A 204 -8.57 -13.65 10.94
N ILE A 205 -9.45 -14.38 11.64
CA ILE A 205 -10.64 -13.80 12.27
C ILE A 205 -10.26 -12.80 13.36
N VAL A 206 -9.31 -13.15 14.24
CA VAL A 206 -8.83 -12.26 15.30
C VAL A 206 -8.25 -10.98 14.72
N THR A 207 -7.41 -11.11 13.67
CA THR A 207 -6.84 -9.95 12.98
C THR A 207 -7.94 -9.10 12.33
N GLY A 208 -8.88 -9.70 11.62
CA GLY A 208 -9.99 -8.99 10.98
C GLY A 208 -10.87 -8.24 11.98
N VAL A 209 -11.24 -8.88 13.08
CA VAL A 209 -12.01 -8.25 14.17
C VAL A 209 -11.25 -7.10 14.81
N ALA A 210 -9.94 -7.26 15.05
CA ALA A 210 -9.10 -6.19 15.59
C ALA A 210 -9.06 -4.97 14.65
N TRP A 211 -8.94 -5.18 13.34
CA TRP A 211 -8.99 -4.09 12.36
C TRP A 211 -10.34 -3.39 12.32
N VAL A 212 -11.45 -4.14 12.35
CA VAL A 212 -12.82 -3.57 12.40
C VAL A 212 -13.01 -2.75 13.68
N TRP A 213 -12.55 -3.26 14.81
CA TRP A 213 -12.65 -2.56 16.10
C TRP A 213 -11.82 -1.26 16.13
N LEU A 214 -10.56 -1.30 15.67
CA LEU A 214 -9.69 -0.13 15.57
C LEU A 214 -10.31 0.94 14.67
N PHE A 215 -10.82 0.54 13.50
CA PHE A 215 -11.45 1.44 12.55
C PHE A 215 -12.72 2.09 13.14
N SER A 216 -13.57 1.30 13.82
CA SER A 216 -14.77 1.80 14.49
C SER A 216 -14.44 2.81 15.59
N SER A 217 -13.41 2.51 16.39
CA SER A 217 -12.96 3.37 17.48
C SER A 217 -12.36 4.69 16.97
N TYR A 218 -11.64 4.65 15.86
CA TYR A 218 -11.11 5.85 15.21
C TYR A 218 -12.22 6.73 14.66
N HIS A 219 -13.17 6.17 13.94
CA HIS A 219 -14.28 6.90 13.34
C HIS A 219 -15.20 7.56 14.39
N SER A 220 -15.44 6.88 15.51
CA SER A 220 -16.20 7.43 16.65
C SER A 220 -15.51 8.67 17.26
N LYS A 221 -14.17 8.71 17.32
CA LYS A 221 -13.44 9.88 17.84
C LYS A 221 -13.46 11.06 16.88
N THR A 222 -13.41 10.80 15.57
CA THR A 222 -13.39 11.87 14.56
C THR A 222 -14.76 12.53 14.35
N SER A 223 -15.85 11.84 14.70
CA SER A 223 -17.21 12.39 14.64
C SER A 223 -17.61 13.21 15.86
N LEU A 224 -16.77 13.26 16.91
CA LEU A 224 -17.01 14.01 18.16
C LEU A 224 -16.22 15.33 18.24
N ASN A 225 -15.37 15.61 17.27
CA ASN A 225 -14.65 16.88 17.06
C ASN A 225 -15.15 17.58 15.80
#